data_b62ab192fa964ac807cc3a2903c9f505
#
_entry.id   b62ab192fa964ac807cc3a2903c9f505
#
_cell.length_a   1.000
_cell.length_b   1.000
_cell.length_c   1.000
_cell.angle_alpha   90.00
_cell.angle_beta   90.00
_cell.angle_gamma   90.00
#
_symmetry.space_group_name_H-M   'P 1'
#
loop_
_entity.id
_entity.type
_entity.pdbx_description
1 polymer ?
#
loop_
_entity_poly.entity_id
_entity_poly.type
_entity_poly.pdbx_seq_one_letter_code
_entity_poly.pdbx_strand_id
1 'polypeptide(L)'
;MSLAQLAAFANRLQKMYKHNHKWARRQNISCFRVYDCDIPQFPFSVDVYEDCVYVAEYKTSYPMTDSDHREWLRQCILTVSEILEVPKERVFLKKRQQQKGAEQYTKTSNRAVKWMAREGGLRFVVNLSDYLDTGLFLDHRQTRQMVKDEAADKRVLNLFAYTGAFTVYAAAGGAKSTTTIDLSKTYIEWAKDNMNLNGFTTDNHQFLQTDVLQYLAKPPAGAMFDLVILDPPTFSNSKRMFEVLDVQRDHVTLLNQALAITARGGVVYFSTNYRRFKMQTNDLHASVIKDITAQTIPPDFRDKRIHQCFRLVK
;
A
#
# COMPACT_ATOMS: atom_id res chain seq x y z
N MET A 1 6.72 -32.71 -0.40
CA MET A 1 5.99 -32.15 -1.56
C MET A 1 6.14 -33.06 -2.77
N SER A 2 5.05 -33.33 -3.52
CA SER A 2 5.13 -34.15 -4.76
C SER A 2 5.56 -33.27 -5.95
N LEU A 3 6.23 -33.89 -6.93
CA LEU A 3 6.60 -33.22 -8.20
C LEU A 3 5.34 -32.65 -8.91
N ALA A 4 4.22 -33.37 -8.83
CA ALA A 4 2.95 -32.92 -9.42
C ALA A 4 2.42 -31.61 -8.78
N GLN A 5 2.57 -31.45 -7.47
CA GLN A 5 2.17 -30.20 -6.78
C GLN A 5 3.04 -29.03 -7.20
N LEU A 6 4.35 -29.22 -7.30
CA LEU A 6 5.27 -28.16 -7.76
C LEU A 6 4.99 -27.78 -9.21
N ALA A 7 4.72 -28.75 -10.08
CA ALA A 7 4.33 -28.50 -11.46
C ALA A 7 3.01 -27.71 -11.56
N ALA A 8 2.02 -28.01 -10.69
CA ALA A 8 0.78 -27.22 -10.63
C ALA A 8 1.04 -25.75 -10.25
N PHE A 9 1.93 -25.52 -9.27
CA PHE A 9 2.36 -24.15 -8.89
C PHE A 9 3.05 -23.45 -10.05
N ALA A 10 4.02 -24.11 -10.72
CA ALA A 10 4.75 -23.55 -11.86
C ALA A 10 3.80 -23.17 -13.01
N ASN A 11 2.87 -24.07 -13.38
CA ASN A 11 1.89 -23.84 -14.43
C ASN A 11 0.97 -22.65 -14.10
N ARG A 12 0.51 -22.55 -12.83
CA ARG A 12 -0.33 -21.44 -12.39
C ARG A 12 0.42 -20.12 -12.44
N LEU A 13 1.64 -20.08 -11.91
CA LEU A 13 2.50 -18.92 -11.91
C LEU A 13 2.78 -18.43 -13.34
N GLN A 14 3.16 -19.33 -14.24
CA GLN A 14 3.41 -19.01 -15.65
C GLN A 14 2.18 -18.43 -16.36
N LYS A 15 1.01 -19.06 -16.13
CA LYS A 15 -0.27 -18.59 -16.70
C LYS A 15 -0.58 -17.18 -16.25
N MET A 16 -0.49 -16.92 -14.96
CA MET A 16 -0.80 -15.61 -14.38
C MET A 16 0.22 -14.56 -14.76
N TYR A 17 1.50 -14.92 -14.81
CA TYR A 17 2.55 -14.00 -15.29
C TYR A 17 2.29 -13.56 -16.73
N LYS A 18 2.06 -14.48 -17.67
CA LYS A 18 1.74 -14.13 -19.05
C LYS A 18 0.52 -13.21 -19.17
N HIS A 19 -0.53 -13.48 -18.36
CA HIS A 19 -1.75 -12.68 -18.36
C HIS A 19 -1.50 -11.26 -17.80
N ASN A 20 -0.96 -11.16 -16.60
CA ASN A 20 -0.79 -9.90 -15.90
C ASN A 20 0.32 -9.05 -16.50
N HIS A 21 1.41 -9.65 -17.01
CA HIS A 21 2.48 -8.93 -17.72
C HIS A 21 1.97 -8.25 -18.99
N LYS A 22 1.12 -8.93 -19.78
CA LYS A 22 0.51 -8.33 -20.98
C LYS A 22 -0.37 -7.13 -20.62
N TRP A 23 -1.13 -7.22 -19.55
CA TRP A 23 -1.95 -6.12 -19.03
C TRP A 23 -1.07 -4.98 -18.49
N ALA A 24 -0.11 -5.27 -17.62
CA ALA A 24 0.78 -4.30 -17.01
C ALA A 24 1.55 -3.48 -18.08
N ARG A 25 2.07 -4.16 -19.10
CA ARG A 25 2.77 -3.51 -20.22
C ARG A 25 1.88 -2.52 -20.98
N ARG A 26 0.59 -2.84 -21.19
CA ARG A 26 -0.36 -1.94 -21.84
C ARG A 26 -0.68 -0.70 -21.00
N GLN A 27 -0.58 -0.80 -19.69
CA GLN A 27 -0.83 0.26 -18.72
C GLN A 27 0.44 1.00 -18.29
N ASN A 28 1.58 0.69 -18.89
CA ASN A 28 2.89 1.22 -18.48
C ASN A 28 3.18 1.02 -16.97
N ILE A 29 2.88 -0.19 -16.49
CA ILE A 29 3.08 -0.62 -15.10
C ILE A 29 4.23 -1.64 -15.09
N SER A 30 5.24 -1.43 -14.25
CA SER A 30 6.36 -2.35 -14.06
C SER A 30 6.36 -3.06 -12.70
N CYS A 31 5.35 -2.78 -11.87
CA CYS A 31 5.17 -3.43 -10.58
C CYS A 31 3.73 -3.97 -10.46
N PHE A 32 3.57 -5.28 -10.34
CA PHE A 32 2.26 -5.93 -10.33
C PHE A 32 2.31 -7.30 -9.67
N ARG A 33 1.16 -7.77 -9.17
CA ARG A 33 1.01 -9.08 -8.57
C ARG A 33 0.86 -10.16 -9.64
N VAL A 34 1.60 -11.25 -9.48
CA VAL A 34 1.57 -12.40 -10.38
C VAL A 34 0.82 -13.57 -9.75
N TYR A 35 0.94 -13.77 -8.45
CA TYR A 35 0.35 -14.91 -7.75
C TYR A 35 -0.16 -14.43 -6.37
N ASP A 36 -1.35 -14.89 -5.98
CA ASP A 36 -2.07 -14.39 -4.80
C ASP A 36 -2.73 -15.54 -4.03
N CYS A 37 -1.92 -16.40 -3.41
CA CYS A 37 -2.38 -17.60 -2.68
C CYS A 37 -3.35 -18.46 -3.52
N ASP A 38 -3.11 -18.59 -4.81
CA ASP A 38 -4.02 -19.26 -5.75
C ASP A 38 -4.22 -20.74 -5.42
N ILE A 39 -3.19 -21.40 -4.90
CA ILE A 39 -3.18 -22.81 -4.53
C ILE A 39 -2.93 -22.89 -3.02
N PRO A 40 -3.80 -23.51 -2.21
CA PRO A 40 -3.68 -23.53 -0.75
C PRO A 40 -2.36 -24.08 -0.21
N GLN A 41 -1.74 -25.03 -0.94
CA GLN A 41 -0.44 -25.62 -0.58
C GLN A 41 0.74 -24.66 -0.78
N PHE A 42 0.53 -23.56 -1.51
CA PHE A 42 1.53 -22.53 -1.82
C PHE A 42 1.01 -21.16 -1.36
N PRO A 43 1.02 -20.88 -0.05
CA PRO A 43 0.47 -19.66 0.52
C PRO A 43 1.43 -18.47 0.32
N PHE A 44 1.66 -18.11 -0.93
CA PHE A 44 2.50 -16.98 -1.31
C PHE A 44 1.70 -15.86 -1.94
N SER A 45 2.16 -14.63 -1.80
CA SER A 45 2.00 -13.63 -2.85
C SER A 45 3.32 -13.45 -3.57
N VAL A 46 3.27 -13.30 -4.89
CA VAL A 46 4.44 -13.04 -5.73
C VAL A 46 4.19 -11.76 -6.51
N ASP A 47 4.99 -10.75 -6.22
CA ASP A 47 4.90 -9.42 -6.81
C ASP A 47 6.17 -9.12 -7.61
N VAL A 48 6.02 -8.66 -8.84
CA VAL A 48 7.12 -8.18 -9.68
C VAL A 48 7.35 -6.69 -9.42
N TYR A 49 8.61 -6.29 -9.35
CA TYR A 49 9.07 -4.90 -9.28
C TYR A 49 10.22 -4.72 -10.27
N GLU A 50 9.92 -4.23 -11.48
CA GLU A 50 10.88 -4.15 -12.60
C GLU A 50 11.51 -5.51 -12.90
N ASP A 51 12.78 -5.68 -12.62
CA ASP A 51 13.58 -6.89 -12.77
C ASP A 51 13.81 -7.65 -11.46
N CYS A 52 13.03 -7.33 -10.43
CA CYS A 52 13.05 -7.98 -9.12
C CYS A 52 11.71 -8.65 -8.81
N VAL A 53 11.74 -9.64 -7.94
CA VAL A 53 10.54 -10.33 -7.45
C VAL A 53 10.50 -10.31 -5.94
N TYR A 54 9.36 -9.93 -5.40
CA TYR A 54 9.07 -10.00 -3.98
C TYR A 54 8.12 -11.15 -3.70
N VAL A 55 8.53 -12.09 -2.87
CA VAL A 55 7.73 -13.25 -2.45
C VAL A 55 7.39 -13.10 -0.98
N ALA A 56 6.11 -12.97 -0.67
CA ALA A 56 5.65 -12.98 0.72
C ALA A 56 5.05 -14.35 1.04
N GLU A 57 5.66 -15.04 1.99
CA GLU A 57 5.16 -16.32 2.52
C GLU A 57 4.20 -16.06 3.67
N TYR A 58 2.98 -16.59 3.56
CA TYR A 58 2.00 -16.61 4.64
C TYR A 58 2.08 -17.92 5.41
N LYS A 59 1.53 -17.93 6.63
CA LYS A 59 1.53 -19.13 7.47
C LYS A 59 0.83 -20.28 6.74
N THR A 60 1.53 -21.41 6.59
CA THR A 60 0.96 -22.65 6.08
C THR A 60 0.17 -23.38 7.16
N SER A 61 -0.93 -24.03 6.78
CA SER A 61 -1.67 -24.93 7.65
C SER A 61 -1.14 -26.37 7.62
N TYR A 62 -0.18 -26.68 6.73
CA TYR A 62 0.37 -28.01 6.59
C TYR A 62 1.53 -28.22 7.56
N PRO A 63 1.51 -29.28 8.36
CA PRO A 63 2.62 -29.61 9.24
C PRO A 63 3.83 -30.06 8.40
N MET A 64 4.95 -29.38 8.59
CA MET A 64 6.24 -29.71 8.00
C MET A 64 7.31 -29.61 9.08
N THR A 65 8.36 -30.45 9.00
CA THR A 65 9.56 -30.21 9.77
C THR A 65 10.28 -28.96 9.25
N ASP A 66 11.12 -28.35 10.06
CA ASP A 66 11.91 -27.17 9.61
C ASP A 66 12.82 -27.49 8.42
N SER A 67 13.31 -28.73 8.35
CA SER A 67 14.13 -29.19 7.23
C SER A 67 13.31 -29.31 5.94
N ASP A 68 12.14 -29.95 6.02
CA ASP A 68 11.25 -30.12 4.87
C ASP A 68 10.72 -28.78 4.37
N HIS A 69 10.40 -27.86 5.30
CA HIS A 69 9.95 -26.52 4.96
C HIS A 69 11.05 -25.72 4.24
N ARG A 70 12.31 -25.80 4.69
CA ARG A 70 13.44 -25.12 4.00
C ARG A 70 13.64 -25.65 2.58
N GLU A 71 13.58 -26.97 2.40
CA GLU A 71 13.74 -27.57 1.07
C GLU A 71 12.55 -27.23 0.16
N TRP A 72 11.31 -27.34 0.68
CA TRP A 72 10.11 -26.94 -0.04
C TRP A 72 10.20 -25.48 -0.50
N LEU A 73 10.58 -24.58 0.39
CA LEU A 73 10.70 -23.17 0.11
C LEU A 73 11.79 -22.90 -0.94
N ARG A 74 12.94 -23.59 -0.84
CA ARG A 74 14.02 -23.53 -1.83
C ARG A 74 13.52 -23.91 -3.22
N GLN A 75 12.76 -24.99 -3.35
CA GLN A 75 12.18 -25.42 -4.63
C GLN A 75 11.18 -24.39 -5.17
N CYS A 76 10.32 -23.84 -4.32
CA CYS A 76 9.37 -22.79 -4.73
C CYS A 76 10.09 -21.54 -5.25
N ILE A 77 11.14 -21.07 -4.58
CA ILE A 77 11.92 -19.90 -5.01
C ILE A 77 12.66 -20.16 -6.32
N LEU A 78 13.21 -21.36 -6.51
CA LEU A 78 13.81 -21.75 -7.79
C LEU A 78 12.78 -21.73 -8.91
N THR A 79 11.60 -22.29 -8.68
CA THR A 79 10.48 -22.26 -9.65
C THR A 79 10.07 -20.83 -9.99
N VAL A 80 9.98 -19.94 -8.99
CA VAL A 80 9.68 -18.51 -9.23
C VAL A 80 10.77 -17.86 -10.10
N SER A 81 12.05 -18.09 -9.77
CA SER A 81 13.20 -17.56 -10.51
C SER A 81 13.18 -18.02 -11.99
N GLU A 82 12.94 -19.31 -12.22
CA GLU A 82 12.89 -19.91 -13.56
C GLU A 82 11.71 -19.40 -14.39
N ILE A 83 10.49 -19.41 -13.81
CA ILE A 83 9.26 -19.04 -14.53
C ILE A 83 9.22 -17.54 -14.86
N LEU A 84 9.73 -16.69 -13.96
CA LEU A 84 9.77 -15.24 -14.17
C LEU A 84 11.06 -14.75 -14.86
N GLU A 85 11.98 -15.67 -15.14
CA GLU A 85 13.28 -15.38 -15.79
C GLU A 85 14.09 -14.33 -15.00
N VAL A 86 14.02 -14.38 -13.66
CA VAL A 86 14.71 -13.45 -12.75
C VAL A 86 15.80 -14.19 -11.97
N PRO A 87 17.04 -13.68 -11.91
CA PRO A 87 18.11 -14.27 -11.11
C PRO A 87 17.71 -14.44 -9.64
N LYS A 88 18.15 -15.51 -8.98
CA LYS A 88 17.82 -15.81 -7.57
C LYS A 88 18.15 -14.67 -6.62
N GLU A 89 19.22 -13.95 -6.89
CA GLU A 89 19.70 -12.80 -6.10
C GLU A 89 18.73 -11.61 -6.14
N ARG A 90 17.81 -11.60 -7.10
CA ARG A 90 16.75 -10.61 -7.27
C ARG A 90 15.36 -11.14 -6.85
N VAL A 91 15.29 -12.32 -6.25
CA VAL A 91 14.08 -12.86 -5.62
C VAL A 91 14.16 -12.65 -4.11
N PHE A 92 13.34 -11.75 -3.60
CA PHE A 92 13.32 -11.35 -2.19
C PHE A 92 12.19 -12.06 -1.45
N LEU A 93 12.53 -12.94 -0.53
CA LEU A 93 11.59 -13.68 0.29
C LEU A 93 11.36 -13.00 1.64
N LYS A 94 10.11 -12.82 2.02
CA LYS A 94 9.69 -12.35 3.35
C LYS A 94 8.64 -13.28 3.95
N LYS A 95 8.77 -13.59 5.24
CA LYS A 95 7.76 -14.33 6.00
C LYS A 95 6.78 -13.34 6.62
N ARG A 96 5.50 -13.42 6.23
CA ARG A 96 4.41 -12.67 6.86
C ARG A 96 3.79 -13.52 7.96
N GLN A 97 4.32 -13.38 9.18
CA GLN A 97 3.64 -13.86 10.38
C GLN A 97 2.66 -12.79 10.85
N GLN A 98 1.56 -13.20 11.53
CA GLN A 98 0.72 -12.21 12.20
C GLN A 98 1.56 -11.49 13.27
N GLN A 99 2.05 -10.32 12.93
CA GLN A 99 2.78 -9.48 13.85
C GLN A 99 1.79 -8.74 14.73
N LYS A 100 2.02 -8.77 16.05
CA LYS A 100 1.26 -7.98 17.02
C LYS A 100 2.03 -6.67 17.27
N GLY A 101 1.44 -5.53 16.86
CA GLY A 101 1.94 -4.22 17.24
C GLY A 101 3.04 -3.62 16.33
N ALA A 102 3.98 -2.88 16.92
CA ALA A 102 4.98 -2.05 16.24
C ALA A 102 6.05 -2.79 15.39
N GLU A 103 6.06 -4.12 15.40
CA GLU A 103 7.06 -4.93 14.68
C GLU A 103 6.95 -4.81 13.15
N GLN A 104 5.81 -4.38 12.63
CA GLN A 104 5.56 -4.18 11.18
C GLN A 104 6.52 -3.16 10.56
N TYR A 105 7.03 -2.23 11.35
CA TYR A 105 7.92 -1.14 10.92
C TYR A 105 9.41 -1.41 11.21
N THR A 106 9.73 -2.61 11.72
CA THR A 106 11.10 -2.95 12.11
C THR A 106 11.91 -3.38 10.89
N LYS A 107 13.14 -2.86 10.75
CA LYS A 107 14.08 -3.32 9.74
C LYS A 107 14.42 -4.79 9.96
N THR A 108 14.31 -5.59 8.91
CA THR A 108 14.67 -7.02 8.92
C THR A 108 16.10 -7.28 8.42
N SER A 109 16.69 -6.32 7.72
CA SER A 109 18.09 -6.33 7.28
C SER A 109 18.63 -4.90 7.09
N ASN A 110 19.93 -4.74 6.87
CA ASN A 110 20.62 -3.46 6.69
C ASN A 110 21.34 -3.38 5.33
N ARG A 111 20.84 -4.02 4.30
CA ARG A 111 21.47 -4.00 2.96
C ARG A 111 21.38 -2.61 2.30
N ALA A 112 20.43 -1.79 2.73
CA ALA A 112 20.19 -0.42 2.23
C ALA A 112 20.02 -0.31 0.70
N VAL A 113 19.67 -1.42 0.03
CA VAL A 113 19.48 -1.43 -1.42
C VAL A 113 18.10 -0.88 -1.75
N LYS A 114 18.09 0.29 -2.37
CA LYS A 114 16.88 0.91 -2.90
C LYS A 114 16.75 0.56 -4.38
N TRP A 115 15.58 0.12 -4.77
CA TRP A 115 15.20 -0.14 -6.16
C TRP A 115 14.21 0.93 -6.61
N MET A 116 14.04 1.07 -7.91
CA MET A 116 13.05 2.00 -8.48
C MET A 116 11.97 1.16 -9.18
N ALA A 117 10.70 1.45 -8.88
CA ALA A 117 9.55 0.90 -9.58
C ALA A 117 8.79 2.00 -10.33
N ARG A 118 8.15 1.64 -11.44
CA ARG A 118 7.32 2.55 -12.24
C ARG A 118 5.87 2.14 -12.19
N GLU A 119 5.00 3.12 -11.94
CA GLU A 119 3.56 2.93 -11.94
C GLU A 119 2.87 4.19 -12.49
N GLY A 120 2.03 4.03 -13.53
CA GLY A 120 1.27 5.15 -14.09
C GLY A 120 2.13 6.31 -14.62
N GLY A 121 3.32 6.01 -15.15
CA GLY A 121 4.30 7.01 -15.61
C GLY A 121 5.11 7.67 -14.50
N LEU A 122 4.87 7.32 -13.24
CA LEU A 122 5.56 7.85 -12.07
C LEU A 122 6.60 6.85 -11.55
N ARG A 123 7.60 7.35 -10.81
CA ARG A 123 8.70 6.57 -10.27
C ARG A 123 8.64 6.54 -8.75
N PHE A 124 8.92 5.36 -8.17
CA PHE A 124 8.87 5.15 -6.73
C PHE A 124 10.11 4.40 -6.27
N VAL A 125 10.71 4.88 -5.20
CA VAL A 125 11.74 4.13 -4.49
C VAL A 125 11.06 2.98 -3.76
N VAL A 126 11.57 1.76 -3.94
CA VAL A 126 11.12 0.57 -3.20
C VAL A 126 12.31 -0.10 -2.51
N ASN A 127 12.07 -0.75 -1.38
CA ASN A 127 13.04 -1.53 -0.65
C ASN A 127 12.49 -2.94 -0.43
N LEU A 128 13.06 -3.90 -1.14
CA LEU A 128 12.61 -5.30 -1.14
C LEU A 128 13.33 -6.15 -0.08
N SER A 129 14.41 -5.62 0.52
CA SER A 129 15.26 -6.39 1.43
C SER A 129 15.09 -6.06 2.90
N ASP A 130 14.95 -4.78 3.27
CA ASP A 130 15.15 -4.34 4.65
C ASP A 130 13.85 -4.22 5.46
N TYR A 131 12.73 -4.00 4.80
CA TYR A 131 11.42 -3.86 5.45
C TYR A 131 10.48 -4.99 5.05
N LEU A 132 9.46 -5.21 5.85
CA LEU A 132 8.40 -6.14 5.50
C LEU A 132 7.56 -5.63 4.32
N ASP A 133 7.23 -4.34 4.35
CA ASP A 133 6.52 -3.68 3.25
C ASP A 133 7.50 -2.99 2.31
N THR A 134 7.19 -3.02 1.02
CA THR A 134 8.13 -2.67 -0.06
C THR A 134 8.32 -1.18 -0.30
N GLY A 135 7.46 -0.35 0.28
CA GLY A 135 7.43 1.10 0.02
C GLY A 135 6.34 1.51 -0.97
N LEU A 136 5.69 0.58 -1.66
CA LEU A 136 4.58 0.86 -2.56
C LEU A 136 3.52 -0.24 -2.45
N PHE A 137 2.34 0.10 -1.94
CA PHE A 137 1.20 -0.81 -1.86
C PHE A 137 0.50 -0.91 -3.22
N LEU A 138 0.66 -2.05 -3.90
CA LEU A 138 0.17 -2.26 -5.26
C LEU A 138 -1.36 -2.30 -5.36
N ASP A 139 -2.04 -2.70 -4.30
CA ASP A 139 -3.50 -2.76 -4.22
C ASP A 139 -4.19 -1.39 -4.27
N HIS A 140 -3.49 -0.31 -3.88
CA HIS A 140 -4.01 1.07 -3.95
C HIS A 140 -3.77 1.78 -5.29
N ARG A 141 -3.28 1.11 -6.30
CA ARG A 141 -2.98 1.69 -7.63
C ARG A 141 -4.17 2.43 -8.22
N GLN A 142 -5.35 1.82 -8.19
CA GLN A 142 -6.57 2.44 -8.75
C GLN A 142 -7.02 3.65 -7.91
N THR A 143 -6.93 3.55 -6.58
CA THR A 143 -7.25 4.67 -5.69
C THR A 143 -6.30 5.85 -5.92
N ARG A 144 -5.00 5.57 -6.09
CA ARG A 144 -4.02 6.62 -6.44
C ARG A 144 -4.35 7.30 -7.76
N GLN A 145 -4.77 6.53 -8.77
CA GLN A 145 -5.18 7.11 -10.06
C GLN A 145 -6.41 8.01 -9.90
N MET A 146 -7.44 7.58 -9.14
CA MET A 146 -8.61 8.42 -8.84
C MET A 146 -8.23 9.73 -8.14
N VAL A 147 -7.30 9.67 -7.18
CA VAL A 147 -6.76 10.86 -6.51
C VAL A 147 -6.07 11.78 -7.52
N LYS A 148 -5.25 11.25 -8.43
CA LYS A 148 -4.60 12.02 -9.49
C LYS A 148 -5.63 12.73 -10.38
N ASP A 149 -6.66 12.02 -10.80
CA ASP A 149 -7.68 12.54 -11.71
C ASP A 149 -8.53 13.66 -11.07
N GLU A 150 -8.64 13.65 -9.73
CA GLU A 150 -9.38 14.67 -8.98
C GLU A 150 -8.49 15.80 -8.40
N ALA A 151 -7.15 15.74 -8.53
CA ALA A 151 -6.25 16.62 -7.78
C ALA A 151 -6.04 18.02 -8.39
N ALA A 152 -6.39 18.23 -9.66
CA ALA A 152 -6.11 19.48 -10.36
C ALA A 152 -6.63 20.72 -9.58
N ASP A 153 -5.73 21.68 -9.34
CA ASP A 153 -5.98 22.94 -8.61
C ASP A 153 -6.42 22.79 -7.16
N LYS A 154 -6.35 21.59 -6.57
CA LYS A 154 -6.79 21.29 -5.21
C LYS A 154 -5.66 21.36 -4.20
N ARG A 155 -6.02 21.76 -2.97
CA ARG A 155 -5.21 21.59 -1.77
C ARG A 155 -5.43 20.16 -1.27
N VAL A 156 -4.40 19.35 -1.29
CA VAL A 156 -4.48 17.92 -0.97
C VAL A 156 -3.84 17.62 0.38
N LEU A 157 -4.51 16.85 1.23
CA LEU A 157 -3.99 16.34 2.49
C LEU A 157 -3.86 14.82 2.41
N ASN A 158 -2.67 14.30 2.70
CA ASN A 158 -2.39 12.88 2.77
C ASN A 158 -2.02 12.50 4.21
N LEU A 159 -2.90 11.78 4.88
CA LEU A 159 -2.80 11.35 6.27
C LEU A 159 -2.42 9.86 6.35
N PHE A 160 -1.56 9.50 7.32
CA PHE A 160 -0.92 8.17 7.40
C PHE A 160 -0.19 7.86 6.08
N ALA A 161 0.57 8.85 5.61
CA ALA A 161 1.00 8.93 4.22
C ALA A 161 2.01 7.86 3.80
N TYR A 162 2.62 7.15 4.77
CA TYR A 162 3.65 6.15 4.50
C TYR A 162 4.76 6.78 3.63
N THR A 163 5.10 6.19 2.50
CA THR A 163 6.12 6.70 1.57
C THR A 163 5.62 7.80 0.63
N GLY A 164 4.44 8.35 0.86
CA GLY A 164 3.89 9.46 0.09
C GLY A 164 3.43 9.14 -1.33
N ALA A 165 3.12 7.88 -1.65
CA ALA A 165 2.73 7.51 -3.00
C ALA A 165 1.46 8.25 -3.48
N PHE A 166 0.47 8.46 -2.62
CA PHE A 166 -0.69 9.29 -2.93
C PHE A 166 -0.33 10.75 -3.18
N THR A 167 0.64 11.29 -2.42
CA THR A 167 1.14 12.68 -2.61
C THR A 167 1.76 12.85 -3.99
N VAL A 168 2.58 11.88 -4.43
CA VAL A 168 3.19 11.89 -5.78
C VAL A 168 2.12 11.89 -6.86
N TYR A 169 1.08 11.06 -6.71
CA TYR A 169 -0.03 11.03 -7.67
C TYR A 169 -0.85 12.33 -7.66
N ALA A 170 -1.10 12.91 -6.49
CA ALA A 170 -1.79 14.20 -6.38
C ALA A 170 -0.99 15.32 -7.06
N ALA A 171 0.33 15.40 -6.82
CA ALA A 171 1.20 16.37 -7.48
C ALA A 171 1.22 16.17 -9.01
N ALA A 172 1.31 14.92 -9.48
CA ALA A 172 1.23 14.59 -10.90
C ALA A 172 -0.13 14.92 -11.53
N GLY A 173 -1.20 14.97 -10.73
CA GLY A 173 -2.54 15.40 -11.13
C GLY A 173 -2.73 16.93 -11.14
N GLY A 174 -1.70 17.70 -10.85
CA GLY A 174 -1.76 19.16 -10.85
C GLY A 174 -2.33 19.75 -9.54
N ALA A 175 -2.14 19.07 -8.40
CA ALA A 175 -2.52 19.63 -7.10
C ALA A 175 -1.89 21.01 -6.90
N LYS A 176 -2.69 21.99 -6.44
CA LYS A 176 -2.22 23.34 -6.09
C LYS A 176 -1.22 23.29 -4.95
N SER A 177 -1.45 22.44 -3.97
CA SER A 177 -0.53 22.16 -2.87
C SER A 177 -0.80 20.78 -2.27
N THR A 178 0.21 20.19 -1.63
CA THR A 178 0.03 18.96 -0.87
C THR A 178 0.59 19.11 0.54
N THR A 179 -0.09 18.53 1.52
CA THR A 179 0.40 18.34 2.89
C THR A 179 0.44 16.86 3.19
N THR A 180 1.63 16.35 3.49
CA THR A 180 1.90 14.93 3.71
C THR A 180 2.24 14.71 5.17
N ILE A 181 1.48 13.87 5.86
CA ILE A 181 1.61 13.65 7.30
C ILE A 181 1.83 12.17 7.61
N ASP A 182 2.91 11.88 8.32
CA ASP A 182 3.20 10.56 8.88
C ASP A 182 3.96 10.71 10.21
N LEU A 183 3.77 9.76 11.12
CA LEU A 183 4.47 9.72 12.40
C LEU A 183 5.96 9.35 12.24
N SER A 184 6.29 8.59 11.19
CA SER A 184 7.64 8.07 10.96
C SER A 184 8.50 9.05 10.20
N LYS A 185 9.61 9.51 10.84
CA LYS A 185 10.63 10.31 10.15
C LYS A 185 11.16 9.62 8.89
N THR A 186 11.38 8.29 8.97
CA THR A 186 11.86 7.50 7.83
C THR A 186 10.89 7.55 6.65
N TYR A 187 9.59 7.48 6.90
CA TYR A 187 8.59 7.53 5.83
C TYR A 187 8.41 8.92 5.26
N ILE A 188 8.51 9.96 6.09
CA ILE A 188 8.53 11.35 5.61
C ILE A 188 9.72 11.61 4.69
N GLU A 189 10.92 11.16 5.06
CA GLU A 189 12.10 11.31 4.18
C GLU A 189 11.93 10.48 2.89
N TRP A 190 11.35 9.30 2.97
CA TRP A 190 11.06 8.47 1.79
C TRP A 190 10.01 9.13 0.88
N ALA A 191 8.99 9.78 1.46
CA ALA A 191 8.01 10.54 0.70
C ALA A 191 8.66 11.71 -0.06
N LYS A 192 9.60 12.42 0.58
CA LYS A 192 10.41 13.47 -0.09
C LYS A 192 11.26 12.88 -1.23
N ASP A 193 11.92 11.73 -1.00
CA ASP A 193 12.68 11.04 -2.04
C ASP A 193 11.78 10.73 -3.25
N ASN A 194 10.57 10.22 -3.03
CA ASN A 194 9.61 9.90 -4.09
C ASN A 194 9.13 11.15 -4.84
N MET A 195 8.90 12.26 -4.16
CA MET A 195 8.54 13.53 -4.80
C MET A 195 9.70 14.06 -5.65
N ASN A 196 10.90 14.10 -5.09
CA ASN A 196 12.11 14.54 -5.79
C ASN A 196 12.40 13.69 -7.03
N LEU A 197 12.24 12.36 -6.93
CA LEU A 197 12.43 11.43 -8.03
C LEU A 197 11.51 11.73 -9.23
N ASN A 198 10.36 12.34 -8.99
CA ASN A 198 9.39 12.75 -10.01
C ASN A 198 9.48 14.26 -10.37
N GLY A 199 10.42 14.99 -9.81
CA GLY A 199 10.62 16.41 -10.11
C GLY A 199 9.65 17.36 -9.40
N PHE A 200 8.89 16.88 -8.40
CA PHE A 200 7.98 17.71 -7.61
C PHE A 200 8.72 18.34 -6.41
N THR A 201 9.45 19.40 -6.66
CA THR A 201 10.37 20.04 -5.69
C THR A 201 9.95 21.45 -5.26
N THR A 202 8.71 21.86 -5.56
CA THR A 202 8.23 23.22 -5.24
C THR A 202 7.84 23.33 -3.77
N ASP A 203 7.90 24.55 -3.21
CA ASP A 203 7.55 24.85 -1.81
C ASP A 203 6.07 24.61 -1.48
N ASN A 204 5.24 24.32 -2.49
CA ASN A 204 3.84 24.00 -2.32
C ASN A 204 3.58 22.59 -1.71
N HIS A 205 4.64 21.79 -1.58
CA HIS A 205 4.55 20.43 -1.06
C HIS A 205 5.17 20.36 0.33
N GLN A 206 4.30 20.25 1.36
CA GLN A 206 4.70 20.21 2.76
C GLN A 206 4.76 18.78 3.29
N PHE A 207 5.73 18.52 4.18
CA PHE A 207 5.93 17.22 4.83
C PHE A 207 6.03 17.43 6.34
N LEU A 208 5.11 16.83 7.09
CA LEU A 208 5.01 17.01 8.52
C LEU A 208 5.20 15.64 9.21
N GLN A 209 6.26 15.54 10.02
CA GLN A 209 6.42 14.40 10.92
C GLN A 209 5.63 14.67 12.19
N THR A 210 4.40 14.18 12.25
CA THR A 210 3.54 14.34 13.43
C THR A 210 2.53 13.21 13.54
N ASP A 211 1.93 13.05 14.72
CA ASP A 211 0.81 12.14 14.92
C ASP A 211 -0.45 12.69 14.24
N VAL A 212 -1.03 11.89 13.35
CA VAL A 212 -2.25 12.24 12.61
C VAL A 212 -3.42 12.51 13.55
N LEU A 213 -3.56 11.74 14.66
CA LEU A 213 -4.63 11.95 15.63
C LEU A 213 -4.49 13.31 16.32
N GLN A 214 -3.27 13.69 16.70
CA GLN A 214 -3.00 15.03 17.27
C GLN A 214 -3.26 16.15 16.26
N TYR A 215 -2.81 15.96 15.00
CA TYR A 215 -3.03 16.94 13.95
C TYR A 215 -4.52 17.17 13.68
N LEU A 216 -5.32 16.10 13.63
CA LEU A 216 -6.76 16.18 13.40
C LEU A 216 -7.53 16.71 14.61
N ALA A 217 -7.08 16.42 15.83
CA ALA A 217 -7.69 16.96 17.05
C ALA A 217 -7.42 18.47 17.21
N LYS A 218 -6.28 18.97 16.74
CA LYS A 218 -5.91 20.38 16.81
C LYS A 218 -5.23 20.83 15.51
N PRO A 219 -6.01 20.96 14.42
CA PRO A 219 -5.45 21.39 13.15
C PRO A 219 -4.94 22.84 13.22
N PRO A 220 -3.96 23.22 12.38
CA PRO A 220 -3.52 24.61 12.28
C PRO A 220 -4.69 25.53 11.94
N ALA A 221 -4.65 26.76 12.45
CA ALA A 221 -5.68 27.77 12.16
C ALA A 221 -5.80 27.99 10.64
N GLY A 222 -7.03 27.93 10.11
CA GLY A 222 -7.30 28.07 8.68
C GLY A 222 -6.95 26.85 7.81
N ALA A 223 -6.56 25.72 8.41
CA ALA A 223 -6.35 24.47 7.67
C ALA A 223 -7.64 24.06 6.95
N MET A 224 -7.59 24.00 5.62
CA MET A 224 -8.74 23.67 4.77
C MET A 224 -8.23 23.01 3.49
N PHE A 225 -8.75 21.82 3.20
CA PHE A 225 -8.32 20.99 2.07
C PHE A 225 -9.51 20.66 1.17
N ASP A 226 -9.24 20.51 -0.12
CA ASP A 226 -10.26 20.20 -1.12
C ASP A 226 -10.33 18.69 -1.39
N LEU A 227 -9.22 17.97 -1.12
CA LEU A 227 -9.10 16.52 -1.27
C LEU A 227 -8.26 15.97 -0.10
N VAL A 228 -8.81 15.01 0.63
CA VAL A 228 -8.15 14.37 1.78
C VAL A 228 -8.04 12.87 1.52
N ILE A 229 -6.86 12.31 1.74
CA ILE A 229 -6.61 10.87 1.76
C ILE A 229 -6.39 10.46 3.21
N LEU A 230 -7.11 9.43 3.64
CA LEU A 230 -7.12 8.89 4.99
C LEU A 230 -7.02 7.37 4.93
N ASP A 231 -5.82 6.84 5.06
CA ASP A 231 -5.51 5.40 4.97
C ASP A 231 -4.83 4.90 6.25
N PRO A 232 -5.57 4.83 7.38
CA PRO A 232 -5.01 4.48 8.66
C PRO A 232 -4.66 2.99 8.74
N PRO A 233 -3.66 2.60 9.54
CA PRO A 233 -3.43 1.20 9.87
C PRO A 233 -4.64 0.62 10.60
N THR A 234 -4.87 -0.70 10.46
CA THR A 234 -5.97 -1.40 11.17
C THR A 234 -5.89 -1.18 12.67
N PHE A 235 -4.67 -1.24 13.20
CA PHE A 235 -4.37 -1.05 14.62
C PHE A 235 -2.99 -0.44 14.78
N SER A 236 -2.86 0.52 15.69
CA SER A 236 -1.56 1.08 16.03
C SER A 236 -1.47 1.37 17.53
N ASN A 237 -0.41 0.85 18.16
CA ASN A 237 -0.04 1.07 19.56
C ASN A 237 1.37 1.62 19.69
N SER A 238 1.84 2.39 18.74
CA SER A 238 3.17 2.98 18.77
C SER A 238 3.35 3.82 20.04
N LYS A 239 4.46 3.63 20.74
CA LYS A 239 4.83 4.44 21.92
C LYS A 239 4.96 5.94 21.61
N ARG A 240 4.97 6.32 20.33
CA ARG A 240 5.03 7.71 19.86
C ARG A 240 3.65 8.30 19.57
N MET A 241 2.59 7.49 19.59
CA MET A 241 1.21 7.96 19.46
C MET A 241 0.66 8.37 20.81
N PHE A 242 -0.20 9.38 20.79
CA PHE A 242 -0.87 9.86 21.99
C PHE A 242 -1.93 8.85 22.48
N GLU A 243 -2.60 8.20 21.54
CA GLU A 243 -3.64 7.20 21.80
C GLU A 243 -3.49 5.98 20.89
N VAL A 244 -4.00 4.83 21.36
CA VAL A 244 -4.08 3.61 20.58
C VAL A 244 -5.18 3.74 19.54
N LEU A 245 -4.83 3.60 18.27
CA LEU A 245 -5.77 3.60 17.16
C LEU A 245 -6.31 2.19 16.90
N ASP A 246 -7.63 2.06 16.85
CA ASP A 246 -8.37 0.92 16.30
C ASP A 246 -9.33 1.45 15.24
N VAL A 247 -9.10 1.09 13.96
CA VAL A 247 -9.85 1.66 12.85
C VAL A 247 -11.36 1.38 12.94
N GLN A 248 -11.77 0.21 13.46
CA GLN A 248 -13.19 -0.11 13.60
C GLN A 248 -13.86 0.74 14.68
N ARG A 249 -13.17 0.98 15.78
CA ARG A 249 -13.69 1.79 16.90
C ARG A 249 -13.69 3.27 16.55
N ASP A 250 -12.61 3.75 15.93
CA ASP A 250 -12.27 5.17 15.89
C ASP A 250 -12.62 5.87 14.56
N HIS A 251 -13.03 5.10 13.52
CA HIS A 251 -13.21 5.66 12.17
C HIS A 251 -14.23 6.81 12.08
N VAL A 252 -15.30 6.79 12.88
CA VAL A 252 -16.31 7.87 12.86
C VAL A 252 -15.69 9.17 13.34
N THR A 253 -15.00 9.15 14.49
CA THR A 253 -14.29 10.32 15.02
C THR A 253 -13.23 10.82 14.05
N LEU A 254 -12.42 9.91 13.53
CA LEU A 254 -11.33 10.21 12.60
C LEU A 254 -11.85 10.84 11.29
N LEU A 255 -12.91 10.27 10.73
CA LEU A 255 -13.57 10.81 9.52
C LEU A 255 -14.21 12.16 9.76
N ASN A 256 -14.92 12.37 10.88
CA ASN A 256 -15.53 13.65 11.19
C ASN A 256 -14.49 14.75 11.40
N GLN A 257 -13.35 14.43 12.05
CA GLN A 257 -12.24 15.37 12.17
C GLN A 257 -11.61 15.71 10.81
N ALA A 258 -11.43 14.72 9.93
CA ALA A 258 -10.95 14.95 8.56
C ALA A 258 -11.96 15.80 7.75
N LEU A 259 -13.27 15.50 7.85
CA LEU A 259 -14.33 16.28 7.23
C LEU A 259 -14.38 17.72 7.77
N ALA A 260 -14.09 17.96 9.06
CA ALA A 260 -14.09 19.31 9.64
C ALA A 260 -13.11 20.23 8.91
N ILE A 261 -11.94 19.74 8.52
CA ILE A 261 -10.91 20.47 7.75
C ILE A 261 -10.99 20.25 6.23
N THR A 262 -12.04 19.61 5.75
CA THR A 262 -12.34 19.50 4.32
C THR A 262 -13.23 20.66 3.90
N ALA A 263 -13.00 21.28 2.75
CA ALA A 263 -13.81 22.35 2.20
C ALA A 263 -15.23 21.84 1.84
N ARG A 264 -16.20 22.72 1.79
CA ARG A 264 -17.55 22.37 1.34
C ARG A 264 -17.50 21.83 -0.09
N GLY A 265 -18.09 20.66 -0.33
CA GLY A 265 -18.00 19.94 -1.60
C GLY A 265 -16.65 19.24 -1.82
N GLY A 266 -15.71 19.36 -0.88
CA GLY A 266 -14.45 18.62 -0.91
C GLY A 266 -14.65 17.14 -0.60
N VAL A 267 -13.62 16.34 -0.88
CA VAL A 267 -13.68 14.89 -0.90
C VAL A 267 -12.70 14.28 0.10
N VAL A 268 -13.14 13.26 0.80
CA VAL A 268 -12.31 12.38 1.62
C VAL A 268 -12.30 10.98 0.99
N TYR A 269 -11.12 10.49 0.63
CA TYR A 269 -10.89 9.07 0.35
C TYR A 269 -10.47 8.39 1.64
N PHE A 270 -11.28 7.46 2.12
CA PHE A 270 -10.96 6.63 3.28
C PHE A 270 -10.77 5.18 2.86
N SER A 271 -9.67 4.57 3.27
CA SER A 271 -9.39 3.16 3.02
C SER A 271 -8.97 2.43 4.29
N THR A 272 -9.16 1.13 4.30
CA THR A 272 -8.68 0.25 5.38
C THR A 272 -8.49 -1.17 4.88
N ASN A 273 -7.44 -1.85 5.35
CA ASN A 273 -7.18 -3.26 5.09
C ASN A 273 -7.80 -4.20 6.15
N TYR A 274 -8.62 -3.68 7.07
CA TYR A 274 -9.31 -4.49 8.05
C TYR A 274 -10.46 -5.26 7.41
N ARG A 275 -10.29 -6.55 7.21
CA ARG A 275 -11.23 -7.44 6.48
C ARG A 275 -12.66 -7.46 7.03
N ARG A 276 -12.84 -7.19 8.33
CA ARG A 276 -14.14 -7.19 9.02
C ARG A 276 -14.69 -5.80 9.24
N PHE A 277 -14.09 -4.79 8.62
CA PHE A 277 -14.52 -3.42 8.77
C PHE A 277 -15.98 -3.23 8.34
N LYS A 278 -16.70 -2.47 9.15
CA LYS A 278 -18.09 -2.05 8.88
C LYS A 278 -18.17 -0.55 9.07
N MET A 279 -18.44 0.17 7.99
CA MET A 279 -18.64 1.61 8.02
C MET A 279 -19.91 1.94 8.81
N GLN A 280 -19.78 2.79 9.83
CA GLN A 280 -20.90 3.40 10.55
C GLN A 280 -21.17 4.74 9.91
N THR A 281 -22.34 4.89 9.30
CA THR A 281 -22.67 6.08 8.50
C THR A 281 -23.54 7.09 9.23
N ASN A 282 -24.29 6.66 10.27
CA ASN A 282 -25.30 7.49 10.92
C ASN A 282 -24.75 8.75 11.58
N ASP A 283 -23.50 8.68 12.08
CA ASP A 283 -22.87 9.78 12.82
C ASP A 283 -21.80 10.50 11.99
N LEU A 284 -21.75 10.26 10.67
CA LEU A 284 -20.81 10.93 9.78
C LEU A 284 -21.37 12.24 9.21
N HIS A 285 -20.57 13.30 9.30
CA HIS A 285 -20.91 14.64 8.81
C HIS A 285 -20.61 14.81 7.30
N ALA A 286 -20.90 13.79 6.50
CA ALA A 286 -20.74 13.79 5.05
C ALA A 286 -22.10 13.92 4.36
N SER A 287 -22.16 14.67 3.26
CA SER A 287 -23.35 14.80 2.43
C SER A 287 -23.57 13.56 1.54
N VAL A 288 -22.49 12.90 1.13
CA VAL A 288 -22.51 11.67 0.33
C VAL A 288 -21.44 10.70 0.85
N ILE A 289 -21.81 9.44 1.02
CA ILE A 289 -20.89 8.36 1.35
C ILE A 289 -21.07 7.27 0.31
N LYS A 290 -20.01 6.94 -0.41
CA LYS A 290 -20.03 5.91 -1.47
C LYS A 290 -18.97 4.88 -1.20
N ASP A 291 -19.36 3.59 -1.11
CA ASP A 291 -18.41 2.47 -1.18
C ASP A 291 -17.91 2.35 -2.62
N ILE A 292 -16.62 2.50 -2.81
CA ILE A 292 -15.93 2.40 -4.10
C ILE A 292 -14.96 1.21 -4.16
N THR A 293 -15.02 0.32 -3.17
CA THR A 293 -14.09 -0.83 -3.01
C THR A 293 -13.91 -1.60 -4.31
N ALA A 294 -15.01 -1.98 -4.97
CA ALA A 294 -14.94 -2.75 -6.20
C ALA A 294 -14.20 -2.02 -7.36
N GLN A 295 -14.19 -0.68 -7.34
CA GLN A 295 -13.53 0.16 -8.34
C GLN A 295 -12.04 0.35 -8.07
N THR A 296 -11.61 0.17 -6.80
CA THR A 296 -10.25 0.45 -6.35
C THR A 296 -9.35 -0.77 -6.36
N ILE A 297 -9.89 -1.99 -6.40
CA ILE A 297 -9.09 -3.21 -6.40
C ILE A 297 -8.55 -3.49 -7.80
N PRO A 298 -7.21 -3.52 -7.98
CA PRO A 298 -6.60 -3.75 -9.28
C PRO A 298 -6.88 -5.18 -9.81
N PRO A 299 -6.88 -5.38 -11.15
CA PRO A 299 -7.22 -6.67 -11.76
C PRO A 299 -6.21 -7.79 -11.44
N ASP A 300 -4.97 -7.44 -11.14
CA ASP A 300 -3.90 -8.36 -10.74
C ASP A 300 -4.07 -8.93 -9.32
N PHE A 301 -4.99 -8.38 -8.51
CA PHE A 301 -5.36 -8.91 -7.20
C PHE A 301 -6.55 -9.86 -7.30
N ARG A 302 -6.33 -11.11 -6.88
CA ARG A 302 -7.40 -12.12 -6.79
C ARG A 302 -8.30 -11.87 -5.58
N ASP A 303 -7.72 -11.50 -4.44
CA ASP A 303 -8.45 -11.20 -3.22
C ASP A 303 -9.19 -9.85 -3.33
N LYS A 304 -10.52 -9.92 -3.52
CA LYS A 304 -11.37 -8.74 -3.62
C LYS A 304 -11.68 -8.06 -2.28
N ARG A 305 -11.10 -8.57 -1.18
CA ARG A 305 -11.20 -8.02 0.18
C ARG A 305 -9.84 -7.61 0.73
N ILE A 306 -8.88 -7.29 -0.16
CA ILE A 306 -7.55 -6.86 0.25
C ILE A 306 -7.61 -5.54 1.03
N HIS A 307 -8.50 -4.64 0.62
CA HIS A 307 -8.89 -3.44 1.34
C HIS A 307 -10.37 -3.12 1.11
N GLN A 308 -10.90 -2.16 1.86
CA GLN A 308 -12.15 -1.46 1.58
C GLN A 308 -11.82 0.01 1.33
N CYS A 309 -12.56 0.67 0.43
CA CYS A 309 -12.34 2.08 0.10
C CYS A 309 -13.68 2.80 -0.05
N PHE A 310 -13.76 3.98 0.57
CA PHE A 310 -14.96 4.82 0.57
C PHE A 310 -14.60 6.23 0.12
N ARG A 311 -15.48 6.83 -0.66
CA ARG A 311 -15.39 8.24 -1.07
C ARG A 311 -16.52 9.03 -0.39
N LEU A 312 -16.14 9.99 0.46
CA LEU A 312 -17.05 10.84 1.19
C LEU A 312 -16.99 12.25 0.61
N VAL A 313 -18.13 12.94 0.53
CA VAL A 313 -18.23 14.36 0.15
C VAL A 313 -18.75 15.14 1.36
N LYS A 314 -18.09 16.28 1.68
CA LYS A 314 -18.54 17.19 2.74
C LYS A 314 -19.73 18.01 2.33
#